data_850a7f34241859f9b2cc619e0048c9e0
#
_entry.id   850a7f34241859f9b2cc619e0048c9e0
#
_cell.length_a   1.000
_cell.length_b   1.000
_cell.length_c   1.000
_cell.angle_alpha   90.00
_cell.angle_beta   90.00
_cell.angle_gamma   90.00
#
_symmetry.space_group_name_H-M   'P 1'
#
loop_
_entity.id
_entity.type
_entity.pdbx_description
1 polymer ?
#
loop_
_entity_poly.entity_id
_entity_poly.type
_entity_poly.pdbx_seq_one_letter_code
_entity_poly.pdbx_strand_id
1 'polypeptide(L)'
;MKKIIYLTVFFGLFACSKNPVKPPTKLLDEETMENILYDIAILQAAKINAPDILLANKIEAKDYIYKKYKIDSTTFHQNNRYYAAEVNNYKHMHKRILARLEKHQNTKK
;
A
#
# COMPACT_ATOMS: atom_id res chain seq x y z
N MET A 1 -4.49 25.31 38.27
CA MET A 1 -4.95 24.02 37.75
C MET A 1 -5.46 24.10 36.33
N LYS A 2 -6.29 25.07 36.00
CA LYS A 2 -6.83 25.20 34.62
C LYS A 2 -5.74 25.50 33.58
N LYS A 3 -4.68 26.24 33.94
CA LYS A 3 -3.57 26.57 33.02
C LYS A 3 -2.71 25.35 32.67
N ILE A 4 -2.62 24.36 33.53
CA ILE A 4 -1.86 23.13 33.29
C ILE A 4 -2.57 22.23 32.29
N ILE A 5 -3.91 22.20 32.36
CA ILE A 5 -4.74 21.41 31.44
C ILE A 5 -4.63 21.98 30.00
N TYR A 6 -4.62 23.30 29.85
CA TYR A 6 -4.46 23.94 28.55
C TYR A 6 -3.07 23.71 27.95
N LEU A 7 -2.05 23.68 28.79
CA LEU A 7 -0.69 23.40 28.35
C LEU A 7 -0.54 21.95 27.85
N THR A 8 -1.19 21.01 28.54
CA THR A 8 -1.15 19.59 28.17
C THR A 8 -1.87 19.32 26.83
N VAL A 9 -2.99 20.00 26.60
CA VAL A 9 -3.74 19.88 25.34
C VAL A 9 -2.96 20.46 24.16
N PHE A 10 -2.24 21.56 24.40
CA PHE A 10 -1.43 22.21 23.37
C PHE A 10 -0.26 21.33 22.92
N PHE A 11 0.33 20.56 23.83
CA PHE A 11 1.44 19.65 23.52
C PHE A 11 1.03 18.46 22.69
N GLY A 12 -0.24 18.04 22.79
CA GLY A 12 -0.78 16.91 22.01
C GLY A 12 -0.95 17.19 20.53
N LEU A 13 -1.04 18.45 20.13
CA LEU A 13 -1.25 18.84 18.73
C LEU A 13 0.00 18.74 17.87
N PHE A 14 1.18 18.74 18.47
CA PHE A 14 2.44 18.62 17.73
C PHE A 14 2.81 17.17 17.38
N ALA A 15 2.14 16.18 17.96
CA ALA A 15 2.46 14.76 17.76
C ALA A 15 1.93 14.20 16.42
N CYS A 16 1.09 14.94 15.69
CA CYS A 16 0.40 14.45 14.48
C CYS A 16 1.11 14.74 13.17
N SER A 17 2.28 15.40 13.17
CA SER A 17 2.92 15.89 11.95
C SER A 17 4.01 14.98 11.37
N LYS A 18 4.40 13.90 12.05
CA LYS A 18 5.45 13.00 11.59
C LYS A 18 4.92 11.58 11.45
N ASN A 19 5.43 10.86 10.45
CA ASN A 19 5.15 9.45 10.31
C ASN A 19 5.64 8.71 11.56
N PRO A 20 4.75 8.03 12.33
CA PRO A 20 5.15 7.33 13.54
C PRO A 20 5.95 6.06 13.30
N VAL A 21 6.00 5.57 12.07
CA VAL A 21 6.70 4.35 11.70
C VAL A 21 8.05 4.70 11.09
N LYS A 22 9.11 4.06 11.60
CA LYS A 22 10.45 4.23 11.05
C LYS A 22 10.54 3.60 9.66
N PRO A 23 11.28 4.23 8.71
CA PRO A 23 11.48 3.60 7.41
C PRO A 23 12.20 2.26 7.56
N PRO A 24 11.80 1.23 6.80
CA PRO A 24 12.48 -0.05 6.82
C PRO A 24 13.87 0.04 6.20
N THR A 25 14.72 -0.94 6.53
CA THR A 25 16.08 -1.00 5.99
C THR A 25 16.08 -1.06 4.46
N LYS A 26 15.15 -1.84 3.89
CA LYS A 26 14.94 -1.93 2.44
C LYS A 26 13.71 -1.11 2.06
N LEU A 27 13.84 0.21 2.09
CA LEU A 27 12.74 1.08 1.71
C LEU A 27 12.55 1.05 0.20
N LEU A 28 11.36 0.66 -0.25
CA LEU A 28 10.95 0.74 -1.65
C LEU A 28 10.52 2.18 -1.96
N ASP A 29 10.80 2.65 -3.16
CA ASP A 29 10.32 3.96 -3.56
C ASP A 29 8.79 3.94 -3.74
N GLU A 30 8.19 5.11 -3.70
CA GLU A 30 6.73 5.25 -3.73
C GLU A 30 6.14 4.67 -5.02
N GLU A 31 6.80 4.90 -6.16
CA GLU A 31 6.36 4.36 -7.44
C GLU A 31 6.34 2.83 -7.43
N THR A 32 7.41 2.20 -6.93
CA THR A 32 7.48 0.74 -6.82
C THR A 32 6.39 0.23 -5.89
N MET A 33 6.20 0.85 -4.75
CA MET A 33 5.15 0.44 -3.80
C MET A 33 3.76 0.56 -4.42
N GLU A 34 3.50 1.65 -5.14
CA GLU A 34 2.23 1.82 -5.86
C GLU A 34 2.01 0.74 -6.91
N ASN A 35 3.06 0.39 -7.67
CA ASN A 35 3.00 -0.67 -8.68
C ASN A 35 2.70 -2.02 -8.05
N ILE A 36 3.31 -2.33 -6.90
CA ILE A 36 3.04 -3.56 -6.16
C ILE A 36 1.57 -3.62 -5.74
N LEU A 37 1.05 -2.53 -5.16
CA LEU A 37 -0.35 -2.47 -4.73
C LEU A 37 -1.32 -2.58 -5.91
N TYR A 38 -0.97 -1.97 -7.04
CA TYR A 38 -1.74 -2.10 -8.29
C TYR A 38 -1.78 -3.56 -8.76
N ASP A 39 -0.64 -4.21 -8.80
CA ASP A 39 -0.54 -5.62 -9.23
C ASP A 39 -1.34 -6.53 -8.29
N ILE A 40 -1.29 -6.28 -6.98
CA ILE A 40 -2.09 -7.02 -6.00
C ILE A 40 -3.58 -6.86 -6.30
N ALA A 41 -4.01 -5.64 -6.59
CA ALA A 41 -5.43 -5.36 -6.91
C ALA A 41 -5.87 -6.10 -8.18
N ILE A 42 -5.02 -6.13 -9.21
CA ILE A 42 -5.29 -6.87 -10.45
C ILE A 42 -5.41 -8.38 -10.16
N LEU A 43 -4.50 -8.93 -9.36
CA LEU A 43 -4.52 -10.36 -9.03
C LEU A 43 -5.73 -10.73 -8.18
N GLN A 44 -6.14 -9.86 -7.26
CA GLN A 44 -7.35 -10.07 -6.46
C GLN A 44 -8.60 -10.07 -7.34
N ALA A 45 -8.67 -9.14 -8.29
CA ALA A 45 -9.78 -9.09 -9.25
C ALA A 45 -9.82 -10.35 -10.12
N ALA A 46 -8.66 -10.83 -10.58
CA ALA A 46 -8.56 -12.06 -11.36
C ALA A 46 -9.00 -13.28 -10.54
N LYS A 47 -8.66 -13.32 -9.26
CA LYS A 47 -9.06 -14.41 -8.37
C LYS A 47 -10.58 -14.50 -8.22
N ILE A 48 -11.25 -13.35 -8.21
CA ILE A 48 -12.72 -13.28 -8.10
C ILE A 48 -13.39 -13.59 -9.43
N ASN A 49 -12.89 -13.01 -10.53
CA ASN A 49 -13.56 -13.03 -11.83
C ASN A 49 -13.11 -14.18 -12.75
N ALA A 50 -11.89 -14.68 -12.57
CA ALA A 50 -11.31 -15.72 -13.43
C ALA A 50 -10.41 -16.67 -12.63
N PRO A 51 -10.96 -17.35 -11.61
CA PRO A 51 -10.13 -18.22 -10.76
C PRO A 51 -9.52 -19.39 -11.53
N ASP A 52 -10.21 -19.87 -12.56
CA ASP A 52 -9.74 -21.00 -13.38
C ASP A 52 -8.45 -20.67 -14.13
N ILE A 53 -8.29 -19.43 -14.57
CA ILE A 53 -7.08 -18.99 -15.27
C ILE A 53 -5.89 -19.00 -14.33
N LEU A 54 -6.08 -18.55 -13.10
CA LEU A 54 -5.01 -18.55 -12.09
C LEU A 54 -4.61 -19.98 -11.73
N LEU A 55 -5.56 -20.87 -11.54
CA LEU A 55 -5.30 -22.28 -11.24
C LEU A 55 -4.58 -22.98 -12.40
N ALA A 56 -5.03 -22.75 -13.63
CA ALA A 56 -4.43 -23.35 -14.82
C ALA A 56 -2.98 -22.94 -15.01
N ASN A 57 -2.63 -21.71 -14.62
CA ASN A 57 -1.27 -21.18 -14.73
C ASN A 57 -0.46 -21.31 -13.43
N LYS A 58 -1.04 -21.94 -12.42
CA LYS A 58 -0.41 -22.13 -11.11
C LYS A 58 0.09 -20.82 -10.50
N ILE A 59 -0.71 -19.75 -10.67
CA ILE A 59 -0.36 -18.43 -10.15
C ILE A 59 -0.85 -18.29 -8.72
N GLU A 60 0.08 -18.12 -7.79
CA GLU A 60 -0.19 -17.70 -6.44
C GLU A 60 0.22 -16.25 -6.31
N ALA A 61 -0.74 -15.38 -5.93
CA ALA A 61 -0.57 -13.93 -5.96
C ALA A 61 0.65 -13.45 -5.19
N LYS A 62 0.85 -13.97 -3.98
CA LYS A 62 1.98 -13.58 -3.13
C LYS A 62 3.32 -13.93 -3.78
N ASP A 63 3.46 -15.16 -4.24
CA ASP A 63 4.70 -15.63 -4.87
C ASP A 63 5.01 -14.85 -6.13
N TYR A 64 3.99 -14.57 -6.93
CA TYR A 64 4.14 -13.78 -8.14
C TYR A 64 4.71 -12.40 -7.84
N ILE A 65 4.14 -11.71 -6.86
CA ILE A 65 4.57 -10.36 -6.46
C ILE A 65 6.01 -10.38 -5.94
N TYR A 66 6.32 -11.32 -5.05
CA TYR A 66 7.66 -11.39 -4.45
C TYR A 66 8.74 -11.69 -5.48
N LYS A 67 8.47 -12.56 -6.44
CA LYS A 67 9.39 -12.85 -7.54
C LYS A 67 9.56 -11.68 -8.49
N LYS A 68 8.46 -11.04 -8.87
CA LYS A 68 8.49 -9.92 -9.83
C LYS A 68 9.30 -8.74 -9.31
N TYR A 69 9.13 -8.41 -8.04
CA TYR A 69 9.80 -7.25 -7.42
C TYR A 69 11.05 -7.62 -6.64
N LYS A 70 11.40 -8.90 -6.60
CA LYS A 70 12.60 -9.43 -5.90
C LYS A 70 12.61 -9.01 -4.43
N ILE A 71 11.49 -9.17 -3.77
CA ILE A 71 11.30 -8.87 -2.35
C ILE A 71 10.77 -10.10 -1.62
N ASP A 72 10.91 -10.10 -0.30
CA ASP A 72 10.30 -11.11 0.55
C ASP A 72 9.05 -10.53 1.25
N SER A 73 8.34 -11.38 1.96
CA SER A 73 7.12 -11.00 2.67
C SER A 73 7.41 -9.96 3.76
N THR A 74 8.53 -10.09 4.45
CA THR A 74 8.94 -9.14 5.49
C THR A 74 9.15 -7.74 4.90
N THR A 75 9.89 -7.64 3.80
CA THR A 75 10.12 -6.37 3.10
C THR A 75 8.81 -5.74 2.67
N PHE A 76 7.91 -6.53 2.09
CA PHE A 76 6.60 -6.03 1.66
C PHE A 76 5.80 -5.47 2.85
N HIS A 77 5.68 -6.25 3.93
CA HIS A 77 4.87 -5.83 5.08
C HIS A 77 5.45 -4.60 5.77
N GLN A 78 6.77 -4.51 5.89
CA GLN A 78 7.42 -3.34 6.48
C GLN A 78 7.18 -2.08 5.65
N ASN A 79 7.28 -2.20 4.33
CA ASN A 79 7.04 -1.07 3.44
C ASN A 79 5.56 -0.66 3.43
N ASN A 80 4.65 -1.63 3.40
CA ASN A 80 3.23 -1.33 3.43
C ASN A 80 2.86 -0.61 4.73
N ARG A 81 3.39 -1.06 5.86
CA ARG A 81 3.17 -0.42 7.15
C ARG A 81 3.70 1.01 7.18
N TYR A 82 4.89 1.22 6.62
CA TYR A 82 5.50 2.55 6.56
C TYR A 82 4.66 3.53 5.74
N TYR A 83 4.27 3.13 4.52
CA TYR A 83 3.47 3.99 3.64
C TYR A 83 2.05 4.19 4.18
N ALA A 84 1.44 3.15 4.73
CA ALA A 84 0.09 3.25 5.28
C ALA A 84 0.00 4.20 6.49
N ALA A 85 1.10 4.37 7.22
CA ALA A 85 1.14 5.29 8.35
C ALA A 85 1.06 6.76 7.92
N GLU A 86 1.44 7.07 6.69
CA GLU A 86 1.25 8.40 6.09
C GLU A 86 -0.10 8.44 5.38
N VAL A 87 -1.16 8.62 6.15
CA VAL A 87 -2.55 8.43 5.71
C VAL A 87 -2.88 9.24 4.45
N ASN A 88 -2.49 10.50 4.39
CA ASN A 88 -2.80 11.36 3.25
C ASN A 88 -2.11 10.89 1.97
N ASN A 89 -0.84 10.57 2.07
CA ASN A 89 -0.06 10.08 0.93
C ASN A 89 -0.57 8.72 0.45
N TYR A 90 -0.86 7.82 1.38
CA TYR A 90 -1.40 6.49 1.09
C TYR A 90 -2.76 6.59 0.38
N LYS A 91 -3.59 7.53 0.82
CA LYS A 91 -4.87 7.81 0.19
C LYS A 91 -4.71 8.29 -1.26
N HIS A 92 -3.71 9.15 -1.53
CA HIS A 92 -3.41 9.59 -2.90
C HIS A 92 -2.90 8.43 -3.77
N MET A 93 -2.07 7.56 -3.21
CA MET A 93 -1.61 6.35 -3.91
C MET A 93 -2.80 5.48 -4.32
N HIS A 94 -3.74 5.24 -3.42
CA HIS A 94 -4.94 4.44 -3.72
C HIS A 94 -5.83 5.10 -4.77
N LYS A 95 -5.94 6.42 -4.78
CA LYS A 95 -6.67 7.13 -5.84
C LYS A 95 -6.03 6.91 -7.21
N ARG A 96 -4.70 6.96 -7.29
CA ARG A 96 -3.99 6.69 -8.54
C ARG A 96 -4.16 5.24 -8.98
N ILE A 97 -4.14 4.31 -8.04
CA ILE A 97 -4.37 2.88 -8.31
C ILE A 97 -5.78 2.67 -8.88
N LEU A 98 -6.80 3.26 -8.28
CA LEU A 98 -8.17 3.19 -8.78
C LEU A 98 -8.28 3.73 -10.21
N ALA A 99 -7.65 4.87 -10.48
CA ALA A 99 -7.63 5.45 -11.81
C ALA A 99 -6.98 4.53 -12.84
N ARG A 100 -5.89 3.86 -12.47
CA ARG A 100 -5.22 2.87 -13.32
C ARG A 100 -6.10 1.65 -13.57
N LEU A 101 -6.82 1.17 -12.55
CA LEU A 101 -7.74 0.04 -12.67
C LEU A 101 -8.90 0.37 -13.61
N GLU A 102 -9.49 1.56 -13.49
CA GLU A 102 -10.56 2.02 -14.37
C GLU A 102 -10.10 2.09 -15.82
N LYS A 103 -8.91 2.66 -16.05
CA LYS A 103 -8.33 2.75 -17.38
C LYS A 103 -8.08 1.36 -17.96
N HIS A 104 -7.59 0.43 -17.14
CA HIS A 104 -7.36 -0.96 -17.57
C HIS A 104 -8.66 -1.66 -17.98
N GLN A 105 -9.73 -1.47 -17.21
CA GLN A 105 -11.05 -2.03 -17.55
C GLN A 105 -11.59 -1.44 -18.84
N ASN A 106 -11.44 -0.13 -19.04
CA ASN A 106 -11.93 0.54 -20.24
C ASN A 106 -11.20 0.10 -21.51
N THR A 107 -9.92 -0.24 -21.41
CA THR A 107 -9.14 -0.74 -22.57
C THR A 107 -9.48 -2.18 -22.94
N LYS A 108 -10.10 -2.94 -22.05
CA LYS A 108 -10.52 -4.33 -22.34
C LYS A 108 -11.90 -4.42 -23.00
N LYS A 109 -12.62 -3.32 -23.06
CA LYS A 109 -13.87 -3.22 -23.77
C LYS A 109 -13.60 -2.85 -25.24
#